data_8a65eb5a7c4a8d0faab2df49b615ee0c
#
_entry.id   8a65eb5a7c4a8d0faab2df49b615ee0c
#
_cell.length_a   1.000
_cell.length_b   1.000
_cell.length_c   1.000
_cell.angle_alpha   90.00
_cell.angle_beta   90.00
_cell.angle_gamma   90.00
#
_symmetry.space_group_name_H-M   'P 1'
#
loop_
_entity.id
_entity.type
_entity.pdbx_description
1 polymer ?
#
loop_
_entity_poly.entity_id
_entity_poly.type
_entity_poly.pdbx_seq_one_letter_code
_entity_poly.pdbx_strand_id
1 'polypeptide(L)'
;MRCKIINIKPGRVGGFTESKLIHDYCSSKNIPVWCGGMLESGIGRAGNVALASLPNFTLPGDISASKRYYKEDIVEPEFIVNKDGTMDVPTKPGIGVEVNLKSLDKVTVNKKEFIAGK
;
A
#
# COMPACT_ATOMS: atom_id res chain seq x y z
N MET A 1 -15.43 15.43 -19.33
CA MET A 1 -14.66 15.30 -18.05
C MET A 1 -13.36 16.09 -18.18
N ARG A 2 -13.01 16.89 -17.19
CA ARG A 2 -11.80 17.75 -17.23
C ARG A 2 -10.57 17.07 -16.65
N CYS A 3 -10.74 16.03 -15.85
CA CYS A 3 -9.64 15.29 -15.23
C CYS A 3 -9.05 14.27 -16.21
N LYS A 4 -7.73 14.25 -16.34
CA LYS A 4 -7.01 13.35 -17.25
C LYS A 4 -6.19 12.28 -16.54
N ILE A 5 -5.95 12.45 -15.25
CA ILE A 5 -5.15 11.56 -14.40
C ILE A 5 -5.74 11.57 -13.00
N ILE A 6 -5.80 10.43 -12.34
CA ILE A 6 -6.22 10.33 -10.94
C ILE A 6 -5.11 9.70 -10.10
N ASN A 7 -4.81 10.33 -8.97
CA ASN A 7 -4.00 9.76 -7.89
C ASN A 7 -4.92 9.08 -6.89
N ILE A 8 -4.72 7.79 -6.65
CA ILE A 8 -5.48 7.02 -5.67
C ILE A 8 -4.60 6.78 -4.44
N LYS A 9 -5.07 7.26 -3.29
CA LYS A 9 -4.46 6.98 -1.97
C LYS A 9 -5.52 6.26 -1.11
N PRO A 10 -5.39 4.95 -0.85
CA PRO A 10 -6.40 4.18 -0.11
C PRO A 10 -6.83 4.82 1.20
N GLY A 11 -5.88 5.35 1.97
CA GLY A 11 -6.17 6.02 3.24
C GLY A 11 -6.97 7.33 3.12
N ARG A 12 -7.11 7.89 1.91
CA ARG A 12 -7.88 9.12 1.67
C ARG A 12 -9.23 8.89 1.02
N VAL A 13 -9.39 7.78 0.33
CA VAL A 13 -10.63 7.50 -0.41
C VAL A 13 -11.55 6.51 0.30
N GLY A 14 -11.20 6.08 1.51
CA GLY A 14 -12.05 5.18 2.32
C GLY A 14 -11.65 3.71 2.26
N GLY A 15 -10.44 3.40 1.79
CA GLY A 15 -9.89 2.04 1.78
C GLY A 15 -9.81 1.40 0.40
N PHE A 16 -9.56 0.08 0.37
CA PHE A 16 -9.26 -0.64 -0.87
C PHE A 16 -10.49 -0.88 -1.75
N THR A 17 -11.68 -1.05 -1.17
CA THR A 17 -12.92 -1.20 -1.92
C THR A 17 -13.17 0.06 -2.77
N GLU A 18 -13.14 1.24 -2.16
CA GLU A 18 -13.33 2.50 -2.87
C GLU A 18 -12.20 2.77 -3.87
N SER A 19 -10.97 2.44 -3.51
CA SER A 19 -9.82 2.55 -4.42
C SER A 19 -10.02 1.73 -5.70
N LYS A 20 -10.53 0.50 -5.57
CA LYS A 20 -10.83 -0.37 -6.71
C LYS A 20 -11.99 0.18 -7.54
N LEU A 21 -13.05 0.67 -6.92
CA LEU A 21 -14.17 1.29 -7.64
C LEU A 21 -13.72 2.51 -8.46
N ILE A 22 -12.87 3.37 -7.88
CA ILE A 22 -12.28 4.51 -8.60
C ILE A 22 -11.42 4.04 -9.77
N HIS A 23 -10.57 3.03 -9.54
CA HIS A 23 -9.74 2.42 -10.58
C HIS A 23 -10.59 1.90 -11.74
N ASP A 24 -11.63 1.10 -11.45
CA ASP A 24 -12.49 0.48 -12.47
C ASP A 24 -13.28 1.54 -13.26
N TYR A 25 -13.80 2.56 -12.56
CA TYR A 25 -14.45 3.69 -13.21
C TYR A 25 -13.50 4.46 -14.13
N CYS A 26 -12.30 4.78 -13.66
CA CYS A 26 -11.29 5.47 -14.46
C CYS A 26 -10.88 4.63 -15.67
N SER A 27 -10.71 3.33 -15.49
CA SER A 27 -10.43 2.39 -16.59
C SER A 27 -11.52 2.43 -17.65
N SER A 28 -12.79 2.43 -17.27
CA SER A 28 -13.92 2.52 -18.21
C SER A 28 -13.98 3.84 -18.99
N LYS A 29 -13.29 4.86 -18.53
CA LYS A 29 -13.19 6.19 -19.16
C LYS A 29 -11.85 6.46 -19.83
N ASN A 30 -10.97 5.46 -19.91
CA ASN A 30 -9.59 5.60 -20.40
C ASN A 30 -8.79 6.70 -19.67
N ILE A 31 -9.01 6.82 -18.34
CA ILE A 31 -8.27 7.74 -17.48
C ILE A 31 -7.22 6.92 -16.73
N PRO A 32 -5.92 7.11 -16.99
CA PRO A 32 -4.88 6.42 -16.26
C PRO A 32 -4.83 6.86 -14.80
N VAL A 33 -4.46 5.93 -13.93
CA VAL A 33 -4.33 6.20 -12.51
C VAL A 33 -2.92 5.87 -12.02
N TRP A 34 -2.56 6.40 -10.86
CA TRP A 34 -1.34 6.06 -10.13
C TRP A 34 -1.60 5.97 -8.64
N CYS A 35 -0.81 5.16 -7.94
CA CYS A 35 -0.94 4.98 -6.51
C CYS A 35 -0.03 5.96 -5.77
N GLY A 36 -0.64 6.82 -4.97
CA GLY A 36 0.09 7.72 -4.08
C GLY A 36 0.40 7.03 -2.76
N GLY A 37 1.69 6.98 -2.40
CA GLY A 37 2.13 6.53 -1.09
C GLY A 37 1.94 7.61 -0.02
N MET A 38 2.01 7.16 1.23
CA MET A 38 2.11 7.97 2.44
C MET A 38 3.22 7.39 3.33
N LEU A 39 3.28 7.75 4.58
CA LEU A 39 4.27 7.22 5.53
C LEU A 39 3.83 5.86 6.11
N GLU A 40 3.38 4.94 5.26
CA GLU A 40 2.95 3.62 5.69
C GLU A 40 4.12 2.79 6.22
N SER A 41 3.83 1.94 7.20
CA SER A 41 4.66 0.76 7.47
C SER A 41 4.53 -0.26 6.33
N GLY A 42 5.34 -1.30 6.35
CA GLY A 42 5.25 -2.37 5.36
C GLY A 42 3.87 -3.03 5.26
N ILE A 43 3.07 -3.01 6.33
CA ILE A 43 1.68 -3.53 6.31
C ILE A 43 0.82 -2.70 5.34
N GLY A 44 0.78 -1.38 5.51
CA GLY A 44 0.02 -0.50 4.62
C GLY A 44 0.60 -0.46 3.20
N ARG A 45 1.94 -0.54 3.09
CA ARG A 45 2.63 -0.58 1.80
C ARG A 45 2.32 -1.85 1.01
N ALA A 46 2.17 -3.01 1.67
CA ALA A 46 1.76 -4.25 1.03
C ALA A 46 0.41 -4.08 0.29
N GLY A 47 -0.55 -3.44 0.93
CA GLY A 47 -1.83 -3.11 0.31
C GLY A 47 -1.70 -2.16 -0.88
N ASN A 48 -0.87 -1.12 -0.77
CA ASN A 48 -0.63 -0.18 -1.87
C ASN A 48 0.05 -0.86 -3.07
N VAL A 49 1.02 -1.74 -2.83
CA VAL A 49 1.71 -2.50 -3.88
C VAL A 49 0.73 -3.44 -4.59
N ALA A 50 -0.11 -4.15 -3.82
CA ALA A 50 -1.14 -5.01 -4.39
C ALA A 50 -2.16 -4.21 -5.22
N LEU A 51 -2.62 -3.07 -4.74
CA LEU A 51 -3.52 -2.18 -5.48
C LEU A 51 -2.88 -1.69 -6.78
N ALA A 52 -1.63 -1.23 -6.70
CA ALA A 52 -0.88 -0.72 -7.86
C ALA A 52 -0.57 -1.77 -8.93
N SER A 53 -0.75 -3.06 -8.65
CA SER A 53 -0.64 -4.14 -9.63
C SER A 53 -1.86 -4.27 -10.55
N LEU A 54 -2.95 -3.55 -10.28
CA LEU A 54 -4.14 -3.56 -11.15
C LEU A 54 -3.85 -2.87 -12.50
N PRO A 55 -4.48 -3.32 -13.60
CA PRO A 55 -4.07 -2.96 -14.97
C PRO A 55 -4.05 -1.47 -15.30
N ASN A 56 -4.96 -0.67 -14.71
CA ASN A 56 -5.06 0.75 -15.05
C ASN A 56 -4.10 1.65 -14.26
N PHE A 57 -3.31 1.10 -13.32
CA PHE A 57 -2.19 1.80 -12.70
C PHE A 57 -1.00 1.85 -13.67
N THR A 58 -1.13 2.68 -14.70
CA THR A 58 -0.19 2.74 -15.83
C THR A 58 0.84 3.86 -15.71
N LEU A 59 0.70 4.70 -14.70
CA LEU A 59 1.63 5.80 -14.43
C LEU A 59 2.54 5.47 -13.25
N PRO A 60 3.75 6.03 -13.19
CA PRO A 60 4.65 5.83 -12.07
C PRO A 60 3.98 6.19 -10.75
N GLY A 61 4.07 5.28 -9.76
CA GLY A 61 3.52 5.48 -8.43
C GLY A 61 4.46 6.26 -7.50
N ASP A 62 3.94 6.58 -6.32
CA ASP A 62 4.71 7.16 -5.22
C ASP A 62 4.71 6.19 -4.03
N ILE A 63 5.17 4.95 -4.27
CA ILE A 63 5.33 3.91 -3.26
C ILE A 63 6.82 3.76 -2.99
N SER A 64 7.28 4.25 -1.83
CA SER A 64 8.70 4.24 -1.48
C SER A 64 9.13 2.91 -0.86
N ALA A 65 10.42 2.60 -0.94
CA ALA A 65 11.02 1.52 -0.16
C ALA A 65 10.87 1.77 1.35
N SER A 66 10.82 0.70 2.15
CA SER A 66 10.72 0.78 3.62
C SER A 66 11.79 1.68 4.22
N LYS A 67 13.03 1.53 3.77
CA LYS A 67 14.20 2.28 4.28
C LYS A 67 14.20 3.78 3.99
N ARG A 68 13.26 4.27 3.18
CA ARG A 68 13.11 5.73 3.01
C ARG A 68 12.63 6.42 4.29
N TYR A 69 11.84 5.72 5.10
CA TYR A 69 11.20 6.29 6.29
C TYR A 69 11.64 5.61 7.59
N TYR A 70 12.02 4.34 7.54
CA TYR A 70 12.30 3.53 8.71
C TYR A 70 13.69 2.89 8.63
N LYS A 71 14.40 2.85 9.75
CA LYS A 71 15.64 2.07 9.86
C LYS A 71 15.38 0.57 9.76
N GLU A 72 14.27 0.13 10.34
CA GLU A 72 13.77 -1.24 10.34
C GLU A 72 12.25 -1.17 10.18
N ASP A 73 11.70 -1.90 9.23
CA ASP A 73 10.24 -2.03 9.06
C ASP A 73 9.70 -3.12 10.00
N ILE A 74 8.40 -3.13 10.19
CA ILE A 74 7.70 -4.14 11.02
C ILE A 74 7.25 -5.36 10.22
N VAL A 75 7.66 -5.50 8.97
CA VAL A 75 7.31 -6.64 8.09
C VAL A 75 8.55 -7.30 7.49
N GLU A 76 8.39 -8.57 7.11
CA GLU A 76 9.37 -9.35 6.36
C GLU A 76 8.70 -10.05 5.16
N PRO A 77 9.32 -9.97 3.96
CA PRO A 77 10.48 -9.13 3.63
C PRO A 77 10.12 -7.63 3.59
N GLU A 78 11.13 -6.77 3.83
CA GLU A 78 10.98 -5.33 3.61
C GLU A 78 10.75 -5.01 2.13
N PHE A 79 9.98 -3.97 1.86
CA PHE A 79 9.81 -3.47 0.49
C PHE A 79 11.04 -2.67 0.03
N ILE A 80 11.53 -3.03 -1.13
CA ILE A 80 12.65 -2.36 -1.80
C ILE A 80 12.21 -1.86 -3.18
N VAL A 81 12.87 -0.84 -3.68
CA VAL A 81 12.75 -0.40 -5.07
C VAL A 81 13.91 -1.02 -5.85
N ASN A 82 13.59 -1.74 -6.91
CA ASN A 82 14.57 -2.35 -7.81
C ASN A 82 15.36 -1.28 -8.58
N LYS A 83 16.50 -1.67 -9.17
CA LYS A 83 17.36 -0.74 -9.93
C LYS A 83 16.66 -0.08 -11.12
N ASP A 84 15.67 -0.75 -11.68
CA ASP A 84 14.84 -0.25 -12.79
C ASP A 84 13.64 0.59 -12.33
N GLY A 85 13.52 0.85 -11.02
CA GLY A 85 12.43 1.64 -10.44
C GLY A 85 11.15 0.85 -10.16
N THR A 86 11.13 -0.45 -10.39
CA THR A 86 9.98 -1.32 -10.07
C THR A 86 10.00 -1.77 -8.60
N MET A 87 8.89 -2.33 -8.14
CA MET A 87 8.75 -2.97 -6.83
C MET A 87 8.03 -4.31 -7.00
N ASP A 88 8.58 -5.36 -6.39
CA ASP A 88 8.00 -6.69 -6.49
C ASP A 88 6.68 -6.78 -5.72
N VAL A 89 5.67 -7.39 -6.34
CA VAL A 89 4.38 -7.65 -5.71
C VAL A 89 4.49 -8.95 -4.90
N PRO A 90 4.26 -8.93 -3.58
CA PRO A 90 4.26 -10.16 -2.79
C PRO A 90 3.20 -11.15 -3.25
N THR A 91 3.56 -12.43 -3.33
CA THR A 91 2.68 -13.51 -3.83
C THR A 91 2.21 -14.48 -2.75
N LYS A 92 2.66 -14.32 -1.51
CA LYS A 92 2.19 -15.14 -0.38
C LYS A 92 0.72 -14.83 -0.04
N PRO A 93 -0.01 -15.78 0.57
CA PRO A 93 -1.38 -15.55 1.04
C PRO A 93 -1.53 -14.35 1.98
N GLY A 94 -2.74 -13.82 2.08
CA GLY A 94 -3.06 -12.66 2.92
C GLY A 94 -2.51 -11.37 2.31
N ILE A 95 -1.83 -10.56 3.11
CA ILE A 95 -1.20 -9.30 2.66
C ILE A 95 0.14 -9.54 1.95
N GLY A 96 0.57 -10.80 1.84
CA GLY A 96 1.78 -11.18 1.13
C GLY A 96 3.10 -10.97 1.90
N VAL A 97 3.05 -10.39 3.09
CA VAL A 97 4.20 -10.20 4.00
C VAL A 97 3.86 -10.69 5.41
N GLU A 98 4.87 -10.96 6.21
CA GLU A 98 4.71 -11.37 7.61
C GLU A 98 5.07 -10.23 8.55
N VAL A 99 4.32 -10.10 9.64
CA VAL A 99 4.61 -9.09 10.66
C VAL A 99 5.71 -9.59 11.58
N ASN A 100 6.80 -8.83 11.67
CA ASN A 100 7.86 -9.09 12.64
C ASN A 100 7.43 -8.56 14.01
N LEU A 101 6.93 -9.47 14.86
CA LEU A 101 6.42 -9.11 16.19
C LEU A 101 7.48 -8.47 17.09
N LYS A 102 8.75 -8.85 16.96
CA LYS A 102 9.84 -8.26 17.76
C LYS A 102 10.07 -6.80 17.36
N SER A 103 10.04 -6.50 16.07
CA SER A 103 10.17 -5.12 15.57
C SER A 103 8.93 -4.29 15.92
N LEU A 104 7.74 -4.89 15.86
CA LEU A 104 6.50 -4.25 16.29
C LEU A 104 6.54 -3.88 17.78
N ASP A 105 6.99 -4.79 18.66
CA ASP A 105 7.09 -4.53 20.09
C ASP A 105 8.02 -3.35 20.41
N LYS A 106 9.16 -3.25 19.69
CA LYS A 106 10.12 -2.14 19.88
C LYS A 106 9.52 -0.75 19.64
N VAL A 107 8.52 -0.65 18.74
CA VAL A 107 7.90 0.63 18.35
C VAL A 107 6.52 0.83 18.94
N THR A 108 6.02 -0.14 19.71
CA THR A 108 4.72 -0.06 20.37
C THR A 108 4.78 0.88 21.57
N VAL A 109 4.06 1.99 21.51
CA VAL A 109 3.99 2.98 22.59
C VAL A 109 2.76 2.82 23.48
N ASN A 110 1.73 2.14 22.99
CA ASN A 110 0.49 1.88 23.74
C ASN A 110 -0.22 0.65 23.17
N LYS A 111 -0.84 -0.15 24.04
CA LYS A 111 -1.65 -1.31 23.66
C LYS A 111 -2.96 -1.27 24.43
N LYS A 112 -4.07 -1.46 23.71
CA LYS A 112 -5.41 -1.65 24.33
C LYS A 112 -6.00 -2.94 23.80
N GLU A 113 -6.61 -3.70 24.67
CA GLU A 113 -7.31 -4.94 24.34
C GLU A 113 -8.81 -4.73 24.50
N PHE A 114 -9.56 -5.15 23.48
CA PHE A 114 -11.03 -5.10 23.48
C PHE A 114 -11.53 -6.54 23.37
N ILE A 115 -12.24 -7.01 24.39
CA ILE A 115 -12.82 -8.35 24.44
C ILE A 115 -14.29 -8.24 24.06
N ALA A 116 -14.68 -8.87 22.94
CA ALA A 116 -16.07 -8.92 22.52
C ALA A 116 -16.90 -9.75 23.52
N GLY A 117 -18.03 -9.24 23.96
CA GLY A 117 -19.02 -10.01 24.74
C GLY A 117 -18.95 -9.89 26.26
N LYS A 118 -18.43 -8.77 26.81
CA LYS A 118 -18.72 -8.41 28.20
C LYS A 118 -19.45 -7.09 28.25
#